data_59565fafe77eedfa4f61dbae4abfab6b
#
_entry.id   59565fafe77eedfa4f61dbae4abfab6b
#
_cell.length_a   1.000
_cell.length_b   1.000
_cell.length_c   1.000
_cell.angle_alpha   90.00
_cell.angle_beta   90.00
_cell.angle_gamma   90.00
#
_symmetry.space_group_name_H-M   'P 1'
#
loop_
_entity.id
_entity.type
_entity.pdbx_description
1 polymer ?
#
loop_
_entity_poly.entity_id
_entity_poly.type
_entity_poly.pdbx_seq_one_letter_code
_entity_poly.pdbx_strand_id
1 'polypeptide(L)'
;MALNQTNKLVWIVETLDKAQKLTFEELNRRWMDYEDMSNGEALQKRTFHKWRDHIADTFGLFIRCEKSAPYRYYIANREDIKERSIAQWLLSTLSVSNSLLECKSLKECILLEEVPSGRKYLEPIVDAMKKKRFVHIRYFNYRKEREREHRVMPLCVKLFRQRWYMVGRTGSDKLNMVFCLDRIRDFRLSSCSFDYPEDFVPQEYFNGCIGVIAIKDCPKQDVKIKVSTVQANYLRDLPIHESQQECERTDEYSIFSLQVRPTFDFQQELLWHGENLEVLEPLWLRKEIAGIIKRMWNKYNR
;
A
#
# COMPACT_ATOMS: atom_id res chain seq x y z
N MET A 1 20.76 16.04 -8.22
CA MET A 1 21.40 14.94 -9.00
C MET A 1 20.75 13.57 -8.78
N ALA A 2 20.49 13.11 -7.56
CA ALA A 2 19.87 11.79 -7.31
C ALA A 2 18.45 11.61 -7.89
N LEU A 3 17.60 12.63 -7.80
CA LEU A 3 16.22 12.57 -8.29
C LEU A 3 16.16 12.32 -9.82
N ASN A 4 17.00 12.98 -10.58
CA ASN A 4 17.09 12.83 -12.04
C ASN A 4 17.55 11.40 -12.44
N GLN A 5 18.39 10.75 -11.64
CA GLN A 5 18.82 9.39 -11.93
C GLN A 5 17.68 8.38 -11.70
N THR A 6 16.94 8.51 -10.61
CA THR A 6 15.80 7.63 -10.32
C THR A 6 14.72 7.72 -11.41
N ASN A 7 14.44 8.92 -11.92
CA ASN A 7 13.51 9.14 -13.01
C ASN A 7 13.87 8.36 -14.28
N LYS A 8 15.16 8.33 -14.61
CA LYS A 8 15.68 7.55 -15.75
C LYS A 8 15.47 6.05 -15.58
N LEU A 9 15.62 5.54 -14.35
CA LEU A 9 15.35 4.13 -14.04
C LEU A 9 13.87 3.78 -14.19
N VAL A 10 12.99 4.63 -13.67
CA VAL A 10 11.53 4.48 -13.79
C VAL A 10 11.12 4.48 -15.26
N TRP A 11 11.62 5.42 -16.07
CA TRP A 11 11.33 5.49 -17.49
C TRP A 11 11.70 4.20 -18.23
N ILE A 12 12.86 3.60 -17.95
CA ILE A 12 13.26 2.31 -18.55
C ILE A 12 12.27 1.20 -18.19
N VAL A 13 11.92 1.10 -16.91
CA VAL A 13 10.99 0.06 -16.43
C VAL A 13 9.63 0.20 -17.11
N GLU A 14 9.05 1.41 -17.12
CA GLU A 14 7.77 1.66 -17.77
C GLU A 14 7.79 1.42 -19.27
N THR A 15 8.89 1.83 -19.94
CA THR A 15 9.04 1.63 -21.39
C THR A 15 9.11 0.15 -21.74
N LEU A 16 9.85 -0.64 -20.97
CA LEU A 16 9.93 -2.09 -21.16
C LEU A 16 8.64 -2.80 -20.74
N ASP A 17 7.97 -2.35 -19.69
CA ASP A 17 6.70 -2.94 -19.27
C ASP A 17 5.60 -2.73 -20.31
N LYS A 18 5.47 -1.53 -20.86
CA LYS A 18 4.51 -1.20 -21.94
C LYS A 18 4.80 -1.99 -23.22
N ALA A 19 6.05 -2.04 -23.64
CA ALA A 19 6.45 -2.66 -24.92
C ALA A 19 6.67 -4.17 -24.81
N GLN A 20 6.77 -4.72 -23.58
CA GLN A 20 7.10 -6.11 -23.26
C GLN A 20 8.55 -6.50 -23.59
N LYS A 21 8.99 -6.28 -24.82
CA LYS A 21 10.35 -6.58 -25.31
C LYS A 21 10.77 -5.52 -26.31
N LEU A 22 12.00 -5.02 -26.18
CA LEU A 22 12.61 -4.03 -27.08
C LEU A 22 14.07 -4.40 -27.36
N THR A 23 14.52 -4.17 -28.59
CA THR A 23 15.94 -4.12 -28.87
C THR A 23 16.56 -2.87 -28.23
N PHE A 24 17.89 -2.86 -28.12
CA PHE A 24 18.58 -1.66 -27.61
C PHE A 24 18.37 -0.44 -28.51
N GLU A 25 18.33 -0.64 -29.82
CA GLU A 25 18.11 0.40 -30.82
C GLU A 25 16.71 1.02 -30.70
N GLU A 26 15.67 0.18 -30.48
CA GLU A 26 14.29 0.66 -30.26
C GLU A 26 14.18 1.41 -28.95
N LEU A 27 14.82 0.92 -27.89
CA LEU A 27 14.87 1.60 -26.58
C LEU A 27 15.59 2.95 -26.70
N ASN A 28 16.73 2.98 -27.38
CA ASN A 28 17.51 4.20 -27.59
C ASN A 28 16.76 5.26 -28.41
N ARG A 29 16.00 4.83 -29.45
CA ARG A 29 15.14 5.74 -30.20
C ARG A 29 14.11 6.41 -29.29
N ARG A 30 13.39 5.64 -28.49
CA ARG A 30 12.41 6.17 -27.55
C ARG A 30 13.03 7.05 -26.47
N TRP A 31 14.28 6.76 -26.11
CA TRP A 31 15.06 7.59 -25.18
C TRP A 31 15.35 8.96 -25.77
N MET A 32 15.81 9.01 -27.02
CA MET A 32 16.08 10.28 -27.71
C MET A 32 14.81 11.10 -27.96
N ASP A 33 13.67 10.43 -28.25
CA ASP A 33 12.37 11.08 -28.39
C ASP A 33 11.87 11.73 -27.10
N TYR A 34 12.42 11.32 -25.94
CA TYR A 34 12.10 11.89 -24.62
C TYR A 34 13.13 12.99 -24.27
N GLU A 35 13.02 14.13 -24.95
CA GLU A 35 13.99 15.23 -24.88
C GLU A 35 14.22 15.78 -23.47
N ASP A 36 13.19 15.84 -22.63
CA ASP A 36 13.27 16.37 -21.25
C ASP A 36 14.30 15.63 -20.35
N MET A 37 14.54 14.35 -20.63
CA MET A 37 15.53 13.56 -19.90
C MET A 37 16.82 13.27 -20.67
N SER A 38 16.71 13.11 -21.98
CA SER A 38 17.82 12.75 -22.86
C SER A 38 18.61 13.95 -23.34
N ASN A 39 18.00 15.15 -23.38
CA ASN A 39 18.47 16.33 -24.12
C ASN A 39 18.75 15.99 -25.60
N GLY A 40 18.04 15.00 -26.17
CA GLY A 40 18.28 14.49 -27.51
C GLY A 40 19.53 13.62 -27.66
N GLU A 41 20.26 13.33 -26.56
CA GLU A 41 21.47 12.51 -26.58
C GLU A 41 21.15 11.02 -26.56
N ALA A 42 21.93 10.24 -27.35
CA ALA A 42 21.78 8.80 -27.40
C ALA A 42 22.21 8.12 -26.09
N LEU A 43 21.42 7.14 -25.66
CA LEU A 43 21.75 6.30 -24.50
C LEU A 43 22.92 5.38 -24.83
N GLN A 44 24.01 5.51 -24.12
CA GLN A 44 25.15 4.60 -24.27
C GLN A 44 24.85 3.23 -23.66
N LYS A 45 25.22 2.15 -24.35
CA LYS A 45 25.01 0.77 -23.91
C LYS A 45 25.59 0.49 -22.51
N ARG A 46 26.77 1.06 -22.22
CA ARG A 46 27.42 0.96 -20.91
C ARG A 46 26.57 1.63 -19.80
N THR A 47 25.98 2.77 -20.10
CA THR A 47 25.08 3.49 -19.16
C THR A 47 23.82 2.70 -18.92
N PHE A 48 23.22 2.14 -19.97
CA PHE A 48 22.05 1.26 -19.86
C PHE A 48 22.33 0.04 -18.97
N HIS A 49 23.48 -0.61 -19.12
CA HIS A 49 23.85 -1.75 -18.27
C HIS A 49 23.98 -1.34 -16.79
N LYS A 50 24.58 -0.20 -16.49
CA LYS A 50 24.63 0.33 -15.11
C LYS A 50 23.23 0.60 -14.55
N TRP A 51 22.35 1.20 -15.36
CA TRP A 51 20.98 1.46 -14.92
C TRP A 51 20.19 0.19 -14.71
N ARG A 52 20.40 -0.84 -15.53
CA ARG A 52 19.81 -2.16 -15.33
C ARG A 52 20.19 -2.76 -13.97
N ASP A 53 21.45 -2.65 -13.56
CA ASP A 53 21.92 -3.14 -12.27
C ASP A 53 21.30 -2.32 -11.13
N HIS A 54 21.23 -1.00 -11.27
CA HIS A 54 20.52 -0.14 -10.30
C HIS A 54 19.02 -0.43 -10.21
N ILE A 55 18.36 -0.79 -11.31
CA ILE A 55 16.94 -1.20 -11.32
C ILE A 55 16.77 -2.48 -10.49
N ALA A 56 17.67 -3.44 -10.64
CA ALA A 56 17.65 -4.66 -9.84
C ALA A 56 17.82 -4.36 -8.34
N ASP A 57 18.78 -3.50 -7.99
CA ASP A 57 19.04 -3.13 -6.59
C ASP A 57 17.91 -2.29 -5.96
N THR A 58 17.28 -1.39 -6.74
CA THR A 58 16.30 -0.43 -6.23
C THR A 58 14.89 -1.00 -6.23
N PHE A 59 14.50 -1.68 -7.29
CA PHE A 59 13.12 -2.15 -7.49
C PHE A 59 12.98 -3.67 -7.40
N GLY A 60 14.09 -4.42 -7.32
CA GLY A 60 14.07 -5.89 -7.38
C GLY A 60 13.66 -6.44 -8.75
N LEU A 61 13.73 -5.62 -9.82
CA LEU A 61 13.31 -5.99 -11.16
C LEU A 61 14.51 -6.37 -12.02
N PHE A 62 14.48 -7.54 -12.65
CA PHE A 62 15.58 -8.08 -13.42
C PHE A 62 15.36 -7.91 -14.93
N ILE A 63 16.08 -6.98 -15.56
CA ILE A 63 16.07 -6.81 -17.01
C ILE A 63 17.04 -7.81 -17.62
N ARG A 64 16.54 -8.72 -18.44
CA ARG A 64 17.31 -9.73 -19.20
C ARG A 64 17.26 -9.45 -20.69
N CYS A 65 18.21 -10.01 -21.42
CA CYS A 65 18.30 -9.99 -22.87
C CYS A 65 18.08 -11.39 -23.43
N GLU A 66 17.36 -11.50 -24.54
CA GLU A 66 17.23 -12.76 -25.28
C GLU A 66 18.59 -13.24 -25.78
N LYS A 67 18.79 -14.56 -25.82
CA LYS A 67 20.06 -15.17 -26.24
C LYS A 67 20.25 -15.20 -27.77
N SER A 68 19.16 -15.00 -28.52
CA SER A 68 19.16 -15.02 -30.00
C SER A 68 18.78 -13.66 -30.57
N ALA A 69 19.21 -13.37 -31.79
CA ALA A 69 18.81 -12.17 -32.52
C ALA A 69 17.28 -12.11 -32.65
N PRO A 70 16.67 -10.90 -32.49
CA PRO A 70 17.29 -9.58 -32.44
C PRO A 70 17.71 -9.06 -31.05
N TYR A 71 18.01 -9.92 -30.07
CA TYR A 71 18.52 -9.56 -28.73
C TYR A 71 17.66 -8.52 -28.00
N ARG A 72 16.40 -8.86 -27.75
CA ARG A 72 15.46 -7.99 -27.07
C ARG A 72 15.64 -8.04 -25.55
N TYR A 73 15.56 -6.87 -24.94
CA TYR A 73 15.53 -6.72 -23.48
C TYR A 73 14.08 -6.80 -22.97
N TYR A 74 13.91 -7.42 -21.81
CA TYR A 74 12.61 -7.60 -21.15
C TYR A 74 12.77 -7.73 -19.63
N ILE A 75 11.69 -7.48 -18.89
CA ILE A 75 11.65 -7.65 -17.43
C ILE A 75 11.32 -9.11 -17.14
N ALA A 76 12.25 -9.84 -16.53
CA ALA A 76 12.14 -11.30 -16.33
C ALA A 76 11.13 -11.68 -15.25
N ASN A 77 11.02 -10.87 -14.20
CA ASN A 77 10.08 -11.04 -13.09
C ASN A 77 8.95 -10.01 -13.16
N ARG A 78 8.30 -9.90 -14.30
CA ARG A 78 7.24 -8.92 -14.56
C ARG A 78 6.03 -9.08 -13.62
N GLU A 79 5.80 -10.28 -13.10
CA GLU A 79 4.73 -10.55 -12.13
C GLU A 79 4.88 -9.69 -10.87
N ASP A 80 6.13 -9.38 -10.47
CA ASP A 80 6.41 -8.52 -9.31
C ASP A 80 5.97 -7.06 -9.51
N ILE A 81 5.71 -6.64 -10.76
CA ILE A 81 5.16 -5.30 -11.07
C ILE A 81 3.63 -5.30 -10.95
N LYS A 82 2.97 -6.44 -11.23
CA LYS A 82 1.53 -6.48 -11.47
C LYS A 82 0.66 -6.41 -10.23
N GLU A 83 1.14 -6.82 -9.05
CA GLU A 83 0.27 -6.92 -7.88
C GLU A 83 0.91 -6.42 -6.59
N ARG A 84 0.39 -5.28 -6.06
CA ARG A 84 0.56 -4.80 -4.67
C ARG A 84 1.97 -4.91 -4.10
N SER A 85 2.98 -4.94 -4.97
CA SER A 85 4.38 -4.99 -4.56
C SER A 85 4.87 -3.60 -4.16
N ILE A 86 5.87 -3.56 -3.28
CA ILE A 86 6.59 -2.31 -2.95
C ILE A 86 7.17 -1.69 -4.22
N ALA A 87 7.64 -2.53 -5.18
CA ALA A 87 8.18 -2.09 -6.46
C ALA A 87 7.12 -1.33 -7.29
N GLN A 88 5.92 -1.87 -7.42
CA GLN A 88 4.80 -1.21 -8.11
C GLN A 88 4.43 0.12 -7.46
N TRP A 89 4.31 0.13 -6.14
CA TRP A 89 3.99 1.34 -5.39
C TRP A 89 5.08 2.42 -5.56
N LEU A 90 6.35 2.05 -5.49
CA LEU A 90 7.47 2.95 -5.72
C LEU A 90 7.48 3.49 -7.16
N LEU A 91 7.30 2.63 -8.16
CA LEU A 91 7.26 3.01 -9.56
C LEU A 91 6.13 3.98 -9.84
N SER A 92 4.89 3.66 -9.43
CA SER A 92 3.74 4.54 -9.64
C SER A 92 3.88 5.88 -8.92
N THR A 93 4.39 5.87 -7.67
CA THR A 93 4.60 7.10 -6.90
C THR A 93 5.67 7.98 -7.53
N LEU A 94 6.76 7.39 -8.01
CA LEU A 94 7.85 8.12 -8.66
C LEU A 94 7.45 8.65 -10.04
N SER A 95 6.72 7.85 -10.82
CA SER A 95 6.18 8.26 -12.13
C SER A 95 5.27 9.47 -12.00
N VAL A 96 4.28 9.42 -11.10
CA VAL A 96 3.39 10.54 -10.82
C VAL A 96 4.20 11.75 -10.32
N SER A 97 5.12 11.56 -9.39
CA SER A 97 5.96 12.64 -8.86
C SER A 97 6.76 13.33 -9.96
N ASN A 98 7.29 12.56 -10.93
CA ASN A 98 8.05 13.10 -12.06
C ASN A 98 7.18 13.95 -12.98
N SER A 99 6.03 13.41 -13.38
CA SER A 99 5.07 14.15 -14.21
C SER A 99 4.65 15.47 -13.56
N LEU A 100 4.46 15.47 -12.23
CA LEU A 100 4.10 16.68 -11.47
C LEU A 100 5.27 17.68 -11.37
N LEU A 101 6.51 17.21 -11.26
CA LEU A 101 7.70 18.06 -11.18
C LEU A 101 8.04 18.74 -12.52
N GLU A 102 7.77 18.07 -13.63
CA GLU A 102 7.92 18.60 -14.98
C GLU A 102 6.90 19.71 -15.27
N CYS A 103 5.72 19.63 -14.67
CA CYS A 103 4.65 20.61 -14.81
C CYS A 103 4.79 21.79 -13.84
N LYS A 104 5.96 22.46 -13.78
CA LYS A 104 6.21 23.58 -12.87
C LYS A 104 5.20 24.73 -12.97
N SER A 105 4.68 24.97 -14.17
CA SER A 105 3.64 25.97 -14.45
C SER A 105 2.25 25.58 -13.94
N LEU A 106 2.02 24.31 -13.61
CA LEU A 106 0.73 23.79 -13.16
C LEU A 106 0.66 23.52 -11.64
N LYS A 107 1.65 23.95 -10.88
CA LYS A 107 1.71 23.70 -9.42
C LYS A 107 0.47 24.18 -8.67
N GLU A 108 -0.11 25.29 -9.09
CA GLU A 108 -1.32 25.85 -8.47
C GLU A 108 -2.60 25.11 -8.88
N CYS A 109 -2.52 24.29 -9.95
CA CYS A 109 -3.64 23.50 -10.44
C CYS A 109 -3.64 22.07 -9.83
N ILE A 110 -2.60 21.70 -9.05
CA ILE A 110 -2.44 20.37 -8.48
C ILE A 110 -2.62 20.48 -6.97
N LEU A 111 -3.76 20.03 -6.49
CA LEU A 111 -4.10 20.05 -5.08
C LEU A 111 -3.83 18.68 -4.46
N LEU A 112 -3.05 18.66 -3.38
CA LEU A 112 -2.78 17.46 -2.60
C LEU A 112 -3.42 17.61 -1.23
N GLU A 113 -4.04 16.53 -0.76
CA GLU A 113 -4.54 16.47 0.61
C GLU A 113 -3.37 16.33 1.59
N GLU A 114 -3.32 17.20 2.60
CA GLU A 114 -2.35 17.10 3.67
C GLU A 114 -2.80 16.09 4.72
N VAL A 115 -2.16 14.92 4.74
CA VAL A 115 -2.43 13.89 5.73
C VAL A 115 -1.23 13.73 6.66
N PRO A 116 -1.41 13.86 7.99
CA PRO A 116 -0.36 13.55 8.96
C PRO A 116 0.04 12.08 8.84
N SER A 117 1.17 11.81 8.20
CA SER A 117 1.58 10.43 7.87
C SER A 117 2.57 9.82 8.86
N GLY A 118 3.07 10.60 9.82
CA GLY A 118 4.12 10.14 10.74
C GLY A 118 5.45 9.80 10.05
N ARG A 119 5.67 10.31 8.84
CA ARG A 119 6.84 10.00 7.98
C ARG A 119 8.18 10.12 8.69
N LYS A 120 8.32 11.07 9.61
CA LYS A 120 9.57 11.30 10.37
C LYS A 120 10.04 10.08 11.16
N TYR A 121 9.13 9.15 11.50
CA TYR A 121 9.44 7.93 12.23
C TYR A 121 9.55 6.70 11.35
N LEU A 122 9.16 6.78 10.08
CA LEU A 122 9.18 5.63 9.16
C LEU A 122 10.62 5.13 8.93
N GLU A 123 11.52 6.03 8.53
CA GLU A 123 12.90 5.68 8.27
C GLU A 123 13.62 5.10 9.49
N PRO A 124 13.57 5.72 10.70
CA PRO A 124 14.13 5.14 11.90
C PRO A 124 13.58 3.77 12.28
N ILE A 125 12.29 3.52 12.04
CA ILE A 125 11.66 2.22 12.31
C ILE A 125 12.14 1.17 11.31
N VAL A 126 12.21 1.49 10.02
CA VAL A 126 12.73 0.59 8.99
C VAL A 126 14.20 0.25 9.25
N ASP A 127 15.01 1.22 9.68
CA ASP A 127 16.40 0.98 10.08
C ASP A 127 16.51 0.06 11.31
N ALA A 128 15.64 0.25 12.31
CA ALA A 128 15.56 -0.63 13.46
C ALA A 128 15.19 -2.07 13.08
N MET A 129 14.25 -2.25 12.13
CA MET A 129 13.88 -3.56 11.58
C MET A 129 15.05 -4.23 10.86
N LYS A 130 15.76 -3.49 9.99
CA LYS A 130 16.97 -3.99 9.30
C LYS A 130 18.06 -4.45 10.27
N LYS A 131 18.26 -3.69 11.36
CA LYS A 131 19.24 -3.98 12.39
C LYS A 131 18.75 -4.98 13.43
N LYS A 132 17.51 -5.45 13.31
CA LYS A 132 16.84 -6.33 14.29
C LYS A 132 16.97 -5.80 15.73
N ARG A 133 16.67 -4.51 15.93
CA ARG A 133 16.78 -3.83 17.23
C ARG A 133 15.42 -3.41 17.76
N PHE A 134 15.25 -3.59 19.08
CA PHE A 134 14.09 -3.02 19.77
C PHE A 134 14.09 -1.49 19.66
N VAL A 135 12.90 -0.91 19.72
CA VAL A 135 12.69 0.53 19.80
C VAL A 135 11.95 0.88 21.07
N HIS A 136 12.28 2.02 21.64
CA HIS A 136 11.54 2.63 22.74
C HIS A 136 10.73 3.79 22.14
N ILE A 137 9.42 3.73 22.32
CA ILE A 137 8.51 4.78 21.82
C ILE A 137 7.67 5.31 22.98
N ARG A 138 7.47 6.62 23.01
CA ARG A 138 6.44 7.27 23.81
C ARG A 138 5.24 7.51 22.91
N TYR A 139 4.12 6.84 23.21
CA TYR A 139 2.97 6.74 22.36
C TYR A 139 1.73 7.32 23.00
N PHE A 140 1.01 8.20 22.30
CA PHE A 140 -0.24 8.79 22.77
C PHE A 140 -1.43 7.90 22.43
N ASN A 141 -2.15 7.45 23.47
CA ASN A 141 -3.34 6.64 23.32
C ASN A 141 -4.60 7.50 23.41
N TYR A 142 -5.30 7.68 22.30
CA TYR A 142 -6.50 8.52 22.23
C TYR A 142 -7.66 8.02 23.12
N ARG A 143 -7.80 6.70 23.30
CA ARG A 143 -8.89 6.16 24.16
C ARG A 143 -8.65 6.41 25.63
N LYS A 144 -7.39 6.49 26.05
CA LYS A 144 -7.00 6.67 27.46
C LYS A 144 -6.48 8.08 27.73
N GLU A 145 -6.42 8.92 26.71
CA GLU A 145 -5.93 10.30 26.72
C GLU A 145 -4.61 10.48 27.47
N ARG A 146 -3.71 9.48 27.33
CA ARG A 146 -2.43 9.48 28.01
C ARG A 146 -1.30 8.93 27.16
N GLU A 147 -0.10 9.39 27.47
CA GLU A 147 1.13 8.82 26.92
C GLU A 147 1.54 7.58 27.70
N ARG A 148 2.13 6.64 26.99
CA ARG A 148 2.79 5.47 27.57
C ARG A 148 4.10 5.19 26.84
N GLU A 149 5.08 4.75 27.59
CA GLU A 149 6.30 4.20 27.01
C GLU A 149 6.10 2.72 26.67
N HIS A 150 6.60 2.36 25.50
CA HIS A 150 6.60 0.98 25.03
C HIS A 150 8.01 0.63 24.53
N ARG A 151 8.50 -0.53 24.98
CA ARG A 151 9.60 -1.21 24.32
C ARG A 151 8.98 -2.14 23.29
N VAL A 152 9.29 -1.93 22.02
CA VAL A 152 8.62 -2.61 20.89
C VAL A 152 9.67 -3.33 20.08
N MET A 153 9.39 -4.58 19.73
CA MET A 153 10.03 -5.34 18.66
C MET A 153 9.30 -4.98 17.36
N PRO A 154 9.86 -4.15 16.47
CA PRO A 154 9.18 -3.77 15.22
C PRO A 154 9.20 -4.95 14.26
N LEU A 155 8.01 -5.37 13.78
CA LEU A 155 7.82 -6.54 12.93
C LEU A 155 7.54 -6.19 11.48
N CYS A 156 6.63 -5.25 11.24
CA CYS A 156 6.36 -4.74 9.89
C CYS A 156 5.79 -3.32 9.94
N VAL A 157 5.80 -2.66 8.79
CA VAL A 157 5.11 -1.38 8.58
C VAL A 157 4.04 -1.56 7.50
N LYS A 158 2.90 -0.87 7.68
CA LYS A 158 1.78 -0.89 6.74
C LYS A 158 1.31 0.53 6.46
N LEU A 159 1.12 0.85 5.17
CA LEU A 159 0.45 2.06 4.74
C LEU A 159 -1.05 1.78 4.61
N PHE A 160 -1.88 2.57 5.27
CA PHE A 160 -3.33 2.49 5.15
C PHE A 160 -3.94 3.89 5.22
N ARG A 161 -4.77 4.27 4.25
CA ARG A 161 -5.39 5.61 4.14
C ARG A 161 -4.37 6.74 4.36
N GLN A 162 -3.26 6.67 3.61
CA GLN A 162 -2.13 7.62 3.62
C GLN A 162 -1.37 7.72 4.96
N ARG A 163 -1.68 6.91 5.96
CA ARG A 163 -1.02 6.89 7.27
C ARG A 163 -0.17 5.64 7.44
N TRP A 164 1.01 5.80 8.02
CA TRP A 164 1.90 4.69 8.33
C TRP A 164 1.62 4.10 9.70
N TYR A 165 1.65 2.79 9.77
CA TYR A 165 1.46 2.00 10.98
C TYR A 165 2.61 1.02 11.13
N MET A 166 3.08 0.83 12.37
CA MET A 166 4.02 -0.20 12.75
C MET A 166 3.27 -1.30 13.50
N VAL A 167 3.46 -2.55 13.10
CA VAL A 167 3.11 -3.70 13.93
C VAL A 167 4.34 -4.11 14.71
N GLY A 168 4.19 -4.34 16.00
CA GLY A 168 5.28 -4.79 16.84
C GLY A 168 4.80 -5.52 18.09
N ARG A 169 5.69 -6.32 18.66
CA ARG A 169 5.45 -7.00 19.94
C ARG A 169 5.95 -6.17 21.11
N THR A 170 5.15 -6.13 22.17
CA THR A 170 5.47 -5.44 23.41
C THR A 170 5.41 -6.44 24.57
N GLY A 171 6.39 -6.36 25.50
CA GLY A 171 6.40 -7.18 26.71
C GLY A 171 6.60 -8.67 26.49
N SER A 172 6.31 -9.46 27.54
CA SER A 172 6.43 -10.92 27.57
C SER A 172 5.25 -11.65 26.90
N ASP A 173 4.13 -10.96 26.70
CA ASP A 173 2.85 -11.60 26.34
C ASP A 173 2.73 -11.95 24.86
N LYS A 174 3.78 -11.73 24.06
CA LYS A 174 3.85 -12.00 22.62
C LYS A 174 2.67 -11.41 21.80
N LEU A 175 1.99 -10.41 22.34
CA LEU A 175 0.89 -9.76 21.67
C LEU A 175 1.39 -8.75 20.62
N ASN A 176 0.91 -8.89 19.41
CA ASN A 176 1.16 -7.92 18.36
C ASN A 176 0.26 -6.71 18.56
N MET A 177 0.87 -5.53 18.61
CA MET A 177 0.17 -4.24 18.71
C MET A 177 0.39 -3.42 17.46
N VAL A 178 -0.58 -2.59 17.12
CA VAL A 178 -0.51 -1.67 15.99
C VAL A 178 -0.32 -0.25 16.51
N PHE A 179 0.73 0.41 16.03
CA PHE A 179 1.09 1.77 16.39
C PHE A 179 0.99 2.68 15.17
N CYS A 180 0.11 3.66 15.20
CA CYS A 180 0.06 4.70 14.18
C CYS A 180 1.25 5.65 14.37
N LEU A 181 2.08 5.87 13.34
CA LEU A 181 3.35 6.58 13.49
C LEU A 181 3.18 8.05 13.89
N ASP A 182 2.11 8.69 13.47
CA ASP A 182 1.82 10.09 13.82
C ASP A 182 1.43 10.31 15.30
N ARG A 183 1.15 9.21 16.04
CA ARG A 183 0.91 9.27 17.49
C ARG A 183 2.16 9.02 18.33
N ILE A 184 3.31 8.75 17.69
CA ILE A 184 4.59 8.61 18.38
C ILE A 184 5.07 10.03 18.77
N ARG A 185 5.40 10.24 20.03
CA ARG A 185 5.89 11.50 20.57
C ARG A 185 7.41 11.52 20.70
N ASP A 186 7.98 10.38 21.04
CA ASP A 186 9.43 10.18 21.18
C ASP A 186 9.82 8.81 20.66
N PHE A 187 11.03 8.70 20.11
CA PHE A 187 11.57 7.48 19.53
C PHE A 187 13.05 7.35 19.89
N ARG A 188 13.42 6.19 20.40
CA ARG A 188 14.82 5.84 20.69
C ARG A 188 15.12 4.42 20.22
N LEU A 189 16.23 4.23 19.52
CA LEU A 189 16.73 2.93 19.13
C LEU A 189 17.35 2.26 20.37
N SER A 190 16.98 1.02 20.66
CA SER A 190 17.58 0.23 21.73
C SER A 190 18.94 -0.34 21.34
N SER A 191 19.82 -0.55 22.32
CA SER A 191 21.05 -1.34 22.12
C SER A 191 20.77 -2.85 22.02
N CYS A 192 19.61 -3.32 22.51
CA CYS A 192 19.23 -4.73 22.48
C CYS A 192 18.73 -5.14 21.10
N SER A 193 19.20 -6.29 20.63
CA SER A 193 18.69 -6.95 19.41
C SER A 193 17.59 -7.97 19.75
N PHE A 194 16.91 -8.44 18.70
CA PHE A 194 15.93 -9.53 18.77
C PHE A 194 16.09 -10.46 17.57
N ASP A 195 15.64 -11.70 17.71
CA ASP A 195 15.46 -12.60 16.58
C ASP A 195 14.05 -12.43 16.03
N TYR A 196 13.94 -12.32 14.70
CA TYR A 196 12.64 -12.17 14.06
C TYR A 196 11.80 -13.42 14.30
N PRO A 197 10.58 -13.27 14.84
CA PRO A 197 9.79 -14.42 15.23
C PRO A 197 9.30 -15.20 14.01
N GLU A 198 9.56 -16.51 13.99
CA GLU A 198 9.15 -17.43 12.91
C GLU A 198 7.63 -17.52 12.75
N ASP A 199 6.89 -17.25 13.84
CA ASP A 199 5.43 -17.29 13.88
C ASP A 199 4.75 -16.01 13.37
N PHE A 200 5.51 -15.07 12.78
CA PHE A 200 4.96 -13.83 12.24
C PHE A 200 5.27 -13.66 10.76
N VAL A 201 4.26 -13.87 9.94
CA VAL A 201 4.26 -13.58 8.50
C VAL A 201 3.31 -12.42 8.24
N PRO A 202 3.79 -11.23 7.80
CA PRO A 202 2.95 -10.04 7.64
C PRO A 202 1.72 -10.26 6.75
N GLN A 203 1.86 -11.00 5.63
CA GLN A 203 0.77 -11.30 4.71
C GLN A 203 -0.31 -12.13 5.37
N GLU A 204 0.06 -13.14 6.14
CA GLU A 204 -0.88 -13.99 6.88
C GLU A 204 -1.54 -13.23 8.03
N TYR A 205 -0.76 -12.40 8.72
CA TYR A 205 -1.27 -11.57 9.81
C TYR A 205 -2.41 -10.67 9.36
N PHE A 206 -2.29 -10.06 8.17
CA PHE A 206 -3.31 -9.18 7.59
C PHE A 206 -4.26 -9.87 6.61
N ASN A 207 -4.16 -11.18 6.43
CA ASN A 207 -5.02 -11.91 5.49
C ASN A 207 -6.50 -11.73 5.83
N GLY A 208 -7.28 -11.21 4.87
CA GLY A 208 -8.69 -10.86 5.03
C GLY A 208 -8.97 -9.58 5.83
N CYS A 209 -7.94 -8.80 6.19
CA CYS A 209 -8.12 -7.53 6.89
C CYS A 209 -8.19 -6.37 5.90
N ILE A 210 -9.24 -5.55 6.00
CA ILE A 210 -9.37 -4.33 5.19
C ILE A 210 -8.48 -3.20 5.69
N GLY A 211 -8.24 -3.11 6.97
CA GLY A 211 -7.43 -2.04 7.56
C GLY A 211 -6.16 -2.52 8.23
N VAL A 212 -5.93 -1.98 9.40
CA VAL A 212 -4.75 -2.28 10.23
C VAL A 212 -5.10 -3.10 11.48
N ILE A 213 -6.38 -3.30 11.76
CA ILE A 213 -6.84 -4.07 12.90
C ILE A 213 -6.89 -5.55 12.49
N ALA A 214 -5.94 -6.34 13.02
CA ALA A 214 -5.89 -7.78 12.87
C ALA A 214 -6.07 -8.43 14.25
N ILE A 215 -7.31 -8.77 14.58
CA ILE A 215 -7.66 -9.43 15.84
C ILE A 215 -7.52 -10.94 15.65
N LYS A 216 -6.76 -11.60 16.55
CA LYS A 216 -6.52 -13.05 16.47
C LYS A 216 -7.81 -13.85 16.51
N ASP A 217 -8.79 -13.43 17.32
CA ASP A 217 -10.06 -14.11 17.52
C ASP A 217 -11.18 -13.67 16.54
N CYS A 218 -10.81 -12.95 15.47
CA CYS A 218 -11.72 -12.56 14.40
C CYS A 218 -11.36 -13.33 13.11
N PRO A 219 -11.90 -14.55 12.90
CA PRO A 219 -11.61 -15.33 11.71
C PRO A 219 -12.19 -14.68 10.45
N LYS A 220 -11.67 -15.08 9.28
CA LYS A 220 -12.31 -14.73 8.00
C LYS A 220 -13.70 -15.35 7.94
N GLN A 221 -14.64 -14.58 7.41
CA GLN A 221 -16.03 -14.98 7.21
C GLN A 221 -16.49 -14.56 5.82
N ASP A 222 -17.45 -15.30 5.32
CA ASP A 222 -18.18 -14.91 4.12
C ASP A 222 -19.19 -13.81 4.49
N VAL A 223 -19.01 -12.66 3.87
CA VAL A 223 -19.90 -11.50 4.05
C VAL A 223 -20.61 -11.22 2.73
N LYS A 224 -21.92 -11.14 2.77
CA LYS A 224 -22.73 -10.68 1.62
C LYS A 224 -23.28 -9.30 1.88
N ILE A 225 -23.12 -8.44 0.90
CA ILE A 225 -23.62 -7.08 0.90
C ILE A 225 -24.50 -6.84 -0.33
N LYS A 226 -25.62 -6.17 -0.13
CA LYS A 226 -26.47 -5.65 -1.19
C LYS A 226 -26.16 -4.18 -1.38
N VAL A 227 -26.01 -3.76 -2.64
CA VAL A 227 -25.56 -2.42 -2.97
C VAL A 227 -26.44 -1.85 -4.07
N SER A 228 -26.76 -0.55 -4.00
CA SER A 228 -27.51 0.13 -5.07
C SER A 228 -26.75 0.08 -6.40
N THR A 229 -27.47 0.12 -7.52
CA THR A 229 -26.87 0.04 -8.88
C THR A 229 -25.77 1.06 -9.09
N VAL A 230 -25.97 2.29 -8.62
CA VAL A 230 -24.96 3.35 -8.74
C VAL A 230 -23.71 3.02 -7.95
N GLN A 231 -23.86 2.63 -6.67
CA GLN A 231 -22.72 2.29 -5.81
C GLN A 231 -22.00 1.02 -6.28
N ALA A 232 -22.71 0.08 -6.91
CA ALA A 232 -22.12 -1.13 -7.46
C ALA A 232 -21.08 -0.84 -8.54
N ASN A 233 -21.27 0.21 -9.37
CA ASN A 233 -20.28 0.62 -10.37
C ASN A 233 -18.97 1.03 -9.69
N TYR A 234 -19.03 1.84 -8.63
CA TYR A 234 -17.83 2.22 -7.86
C TYR A 234 -17.12 1.02 -7.25
N LEU A 235 -17.87 0.04 -6.74
CA LEU A 235 -17.29 -1.17 -6.15
C LEU A 235 -16.70 -2.14 -7.17
N ARG A 236 -17.11 -2.08 -8.44
CA ARG A 236 -16.46 -2.82 -9.53
C ARG A 236 -15.10 -2.21 -9.89
N ASP A 237 -15.02 -0.87 -9.92
CA ASP A 237 -13.79 -0.16 -10.24
C ASP A 237 -12.81 -0.16 -9.06
N LEU A 238 -13.31 0.00 -7.84
CA LEU A 238 -12.55 0.00 -6.61
C LEU A 238 -13.15 -0.97 -5.58
N PRO A 239 -12.79 -2.26 -5.64
CA PRO A 239 -13.29 -3.26 -4.70
C PRO A 239 -12.90 -2.97 -3.25
N ILE A 240 -13.82 -3.22 -2.32
CA ILE A 240 -13.57 -3.10 -0.87
C ILE A 240 -12.42 -4.05 -0.44
N HIS A 241 -12.37 -5.24 -1.01
CA HIS A 241 -11.35 -6.24 -0.75
C HIS A 241 -11.09 -7.10 -2.00
N GLU A 242 -9.88 -7.64 -2.14
CA GLU A 242 -9.49 -8.49 -3.28
C GLU A 242 -10.37 -9.74 -3.48
N SER A 243 -10.97 -10.24 -2.41
CA SER A 243 -11.90 -11.38 -2.46
C SER A 243 -13.32 -11.00 -2.91
N GLN A 244 -13.57 -9.72 -3.24
CA GLN A 244 -14.90 -9.29 -3.66
C GLN A 244 -15.32 -9.93 -4.98
N GLN A 245 -16.49 -10.53 -4.98
CA GLN A 245 -17.11 -11.13 -6.16
C GLN A 245 -18.56 -10.68 -6.27
N GLU A 246 -18.99 -10.30 -7.47
CA GLU A 246 -20.38 -9.99 -7.74
C GLU A 246 -21.14 -11.31 -7.97
N CYS A 247 -22.11 -11.62 -7.09
CA CYS A 247 -22.88 -12.86 -7.10
C CYS A 247 -24.21 -12.71 -7.83
N GLU A 248 -24.80 -11.51 -7.78
CA GLU A 248 -26.09 -11.19 -8.38
C GLU A 248 -26.09 -9.77 -8.87
N ARG A 249 -26.73 -9.52 -10.02
CA ARG A 249 -26.93 -8.21 -10.60
C ARG A 249 -28.34 -8.08 -11.15
N THR A 250 -29.02 -7.03 -10.72
CA THR A 250 -30.35 -6.64 -11.20
C THR A 250 -30.34 -5.18 -11.70
N ASP A 251 -31.45 -4.68 -12.16
CA ASP A 251 -31.59 -3.27 -12.54
C ASP A 251 -31.63 -2.34 -11.31
N GLU A 252 -31.94 -2.86 -10.12
CA GLU A 252 -32.09 -2.08 -8.89
C GLU A 252 -30.91 -2.20 -7.95
N TYR A 253 -30.22 -3.34 -7.94
CA TYR A 253 -29.11 -3.62 -7.00
C TYR A 253 -28.15 -4.68 -7.54
N SER A 254 -27.00 -4.77 -6.88
CA SER A 254 -26.08 -5.90 -6.99
C SER A 254 -25.79 -6.50 -5.61
N ILE A 255 -25.50 -7.81 -5.58
CA ILE A 255 -25.02 -8.50 -4.37
C ILE A 255 -23.56 -8.90 -4.59
N PHE A 256 -22.71 -8.50 -3.64
CA PHE A 256 -21.30 -8.89 -3.59
C PHE A 256 -21.05 -9.81 -2.41
N SER A 257 -20.21 -10.81 -2.62
CA SER A 257 -19.62 -11.62 -1.56
C SER A 257 -18.18 -11.24 -1.32
N LEU A 258 -17.74 -11.29 -0.07
CA LEU A 258 -16.37 -11.00 0.36
C LEU A 258 -15.94 -12.03 1.42
N GLN A 259 -14.69 -12.46 1.37
CA GLN A 259 -14.06 -13.28 2.42
C GLN A 259 -13.13 -12.40 3.27
N VAL A 260 -13.64 -11.84 4.35
CA VAL A 260 -12.96 -10.84 5.16
C VAL A 260 -13.06 -11.11 6.65
N ARG A 261 -12.20 -10.48 7.43
CA ARG A 261 -12.34 -10.40 8.89
C ARG A 261 -13.19 -9.17 9.21
N PRO A 262 -14.39 -9.33 9.78
CA PRO A 262 -15.30 -8.21 10.03
C PRO A 262 -14.89 -7.41 11.28
N THR A 263 -13.70 -6.85 11.23
CA THR A 263 -13.12 -5.99 12.25
C THR A 263 -13.74 -4.59 12.23
N PHE A 264 -13.36 -3.74 13.18
CA PHE A 264 -13.82 -2.35 13.25
C PHE A 264 -13.52 -1.58 11.96
N ASP A 265 -12.34 -1.76 11.34
CA ASP A 265 -12.00 -1.08 10.10
C ASP A 265 -12.96 -1.46 8.96
N PHE A 266 -13.36 -2.74 8.88
CA PHE A 266 -14.36 -3.20 7.91
C PHE A 266 -15.75 -2.62 8.19
N GLN A 267 -16.18 -2.59 9.46
CA GLN A 267 -17.46 -1.97 9.83
C GLN A 267 -17.50 -0.49 9.45
N GLN A 268 -16.38 0.24 9.64
CA GLN A 268 -16.28 1.63 9.20
C GLN A 268 -16.36 1.76 7.68
N GLU A 269 -15.77 0.81 6.95
CA GLU A 269 -15.87 0.77 5.48
C GLU A 269 -17.31 0.59 5.02
N LEU A 270 -18.05 -0.34 5.62
CA LEU A 270 -19.46 -0.56 5.31
C LEU A 270 -20.30 0.69 5.57
N LEU A 271 -20.08 1.36 6.71
CA LEU A 271 -20.80 2.58 7.09
C LEU A 271 -20.48 3.78 6.20
N TRP A 272 -19.30 3.80 5.55
CA TRP A 272 -18.90 4.85 4.62
C TRP A 272 -19.84 4.93 3.41
N HIS A 273 -20.41 3.82 2.99
CA HIS A 273 -21.35 3.75 1.84
C HIS A 273 -22.75 4.23 2.16
N GLY A 274 -23.05 4.53 3.44
CA GLY A 274 -24.32 5.07 3.87
C GLY A 274 -25.52 4.16 3.53
N GLU A 275 -26.57 4.76 3.01
CA GLU A 275 -27.82 4.05 2.64
C GLU A 275 -27.70 3.19 1.38
N ASN A 276 -26.58 3.33 0.63
CA ASN A 276 -26.36 2.59 -0.61
C ASN A 276 -25.86 1.18 -0.40
N LEU A 277 -25.58 0.77 0.86
CA LEU A 277 -25.08 -0.54 1.19
C LEU A 277 -25.83 -1.16 2.37
N GLU A 278 -26.24 -2.41 2.19
CA GLU A 278 -26.90 -3.22 3.22
C GLU A 278 -26.14 -4.52 3.43
N VAL A 279 -25.82 -4.87 4.68
CA VAL A 279 -25.26 -6.17 5.04
C VAL A 279 -26.36 -7.20 5.05
N LEU A 280 -26.23 -8.27 4.25
CA LEU A 280 -27.15 -9.40 4.23
C LEU A 280 -26.68 -10.50 5.18
N GLU A 281 -25.44 -10.90 5.08
CA GLU A 281 -24.82 -11.98 5.84
C GLU A 281 -23.41 -11.59 6.31
N PRO A 282 -22.96 -12.08 7.47
CA PRO A 282 -23.68 -12.90 8.45
C PRO A 282 -24.69 -12.06 9.29
N LEU A 283 -25.73 -12.70 9.80
CA LEU A 283 -26.79 -12.01 10.55
C LEU A 283 -26.30 -11.25 11.80
N TRP A 284 -25.24 -11.72 12.45
CA TRP A 284 -24.67 -11.02 13.60
C TRP A 284 -24.06 -9.68 13.19
N LEU A 285 -23.32 -9.63 12.07
CA LEU A 285 -22.73 -8.40 11.54
C LEU A 285 -23.84 -7.42 11.11
N ARG A 286 -24.86 -7.92 10.40
CA ARG A 286 -26.06 -7.13 10.06
C ARG A 286 -26.67 -6.47 11.29
N LYS A 287 -26.88 -7.23 12.38
CA LYS A 287 -27.43 -6.71 13.64
C LYS A 287 -26.52 -5.67 14.29
N GLU A 288 -25.20 -5.88 14.22
CA GLU A 288 -24.22 -4.94 14.77
C GLU A 288 -24.25 -3.60 14.02
N ILE A 289 -24.20 -3.63 12.68
CA ILE A 289 -24.34 -2.44 11.84
C ILE A 289 -25.67 -1.73 12.07
N ALA A 290 -26.79 -2.47 12.10
CA ALA A 290 -28.11 -1.91 12.41
C ALA A 290 -28.13 -1.22 13.80
N GLY A 291 -27.46 -1.80 14.79
CA GLY A 291 -27.31 -1.20 16.12
C GLY A 291 -26.52 0.11 16.11
N ILE A 292 -25.46 0.19 15.28
CA ILE A 292 -24.69 1.42 15.09
C ILE A 292 -25.57 2.49 14.44
N ILE A 293 -26.27 2.15 13.36
CA ILE A 293 -27.17 3.06 12.64
C ILE A 293 -28.26 3.59 13.57
N LYS A 294 -28.88 2.73 14.39
CA LYS A 294 -29.88 3.14 15.38
C LYS A 294 -29.29 4.13 16.40
N ARG A 295 -28.08 3.93 16.88
CA ARG A 295 -27.40 4.89 17.77
C ARG A 295 -27.10 6.20 17.07
N MET A 296 -26.74 6.18 15.78
CA MET A 296 -26.56 7.38 14.97
C MET A 296 -27.88 8.12 14.82
N TRP A 297 -28.94 7.43 14.39
CA TRP A 297 -30.30 8.00 14.22
C TRP A 297 -30.79 8.71 15.51
N ASN A 298 -30.59 8.06 16.66
CA ASN A 298 -30.99 8.64 17.96
C ASN A 298 -30.23 9.94 18.30
N LYS A 299 -29.03 10.20 17.72
CA LYS A 299 -28.29 11.45 17.92
C LYS A 299 -28.89 12.61 17.13
N TYR A 300 -29.45 12.32 15.97
CA TYR A 300 -30.07 13.33 15.10
C TYR A 300 -31.55 13.62 15.45
N ASN A 301 -32.17 12.76 16.23
CA ASN A 301 -33.56 12.88 16.65
C ASN A 301 -33.69 13.12 18.16
N ARG A 302 -32.75 13.86 18.73
CA ARG A 302 -32.82 14.36 20.13
C ARG A 302 -33.44 15.73 20.17
#